data_bad7d3ef1468c84332b6f453b300af4b
#
_entry.id   bad7d3ef1468c84332b6f453b300af4b
#
_cell.length_a   1.000
_cell.length_b   1.000
_cell.length_c   1.000
_cell.angle_alpha   90.00
_cell.angle_beta   90.00
_cell.angle_gamma   90.00
#
_symmetry.space_group_name_H-M   'P 1'
#
loop_
_entity.id
_entity.type
_entity.pdbx_description
1 polymer ?
#
loop_
_entity_poly.entity_id
_entity_poly.type
_entity_poly.pdbx_seq_one_letter_code
_entity_poly.pdbx_strand_id
1 'polypeptide(L)'
;MLPTATLQTLDNGLKLVLVPDDHVESVCFGLFVASGSRHESAGDAGISHFIEHMLFKGTATRTALEISQAIEGRGGNFNAWTSEEGTSFFARLPGDFLAAGVDIIADMFSNAAIPDAEFARERMVILEEMKMYDDEPDSVASENLSRSLFPGNPVGLPIVGTEKTLMAMTPARLRDYMRKAYVPSATTAVVAGRFDAKEAVRLVERALGELGGGPPPSFERMNARTRPVREVRAQRDIQQTQLALGYRTFGVRAPVRKRSAASVFDGLMGRSMSSRLFQSVREKRGLSYDIRSQLQLFDETGGWAVTAGVDSARAGKALEAIDRELARIRAKRPSAPELRRTKEYLTGNFRLGLEQVMSRMFYFGSCVQTFGRVIQPDQVVADIAAVTADDVLSVANEILDEKNRAVSWVTPKSAKRQA
;
A
#
# COMPACT_ATOMS: atom_id res chain seq x y z
N MET A 1 -2.34 -26.05 6.55
CA MET A 1 -3.17 -25.25 7.51
C MET A 1 -2.84 -23.80 7.28
N LEU A 2 -3.81 -22.88 7.37
CA LEU A 2 -3.52 -21.45 7.27
C LEU A 2 -2.78 -20.98 8.52
N PRO A 3 -1.87 -19.98 8.42
CA PRO A 3 -1.13 -19.49 9.57
C PRO A 3 -2.07 -18.85 10.59
N THR A 4 -1.74 -19.01 11.87
CA THR A 4 -2.44 -18.36 12.98
C THR A 4 -1.50 -17.39 13.67
N ALA A 5 -2.06 -16.31 14.23
CA ALA A 5 -1.30 -15.32 14.95
C ALA A 5 -1.90 -15.01 16.31
N THR A 6 -1.05 -14.66 17.26
CA THR A 6 -1.44 -14.10 18.56
C THR A 6 -1.05 -12.63 18.62
N LEU A 7 -1.83 -11.84 19.36
CA LEU A 7 -1.58 -10.42 19.62
C LEU A 7 -1.46 -10.20 21.11
N GLN A 8 -0.42 -9.51 21.53
CA GLN A 8 -0.27 -8.98 22.89
C GLN A 8 0.12 -7.50 22.85
N THR A 9 -0.10 -6.80 23.93
CA THR A 9 0.30 -5.39 24.09
C THR A 9 1.34 -5.33 25.20
N LEU A 10 2.49 -4.73 24.91
CA LEU A 10 3.55 -4.50 25.89
C LEU A 10 3.17 -3.37 26.85
N ASP A 11 3.86 -3.26 28.00
CA ASP A 11 3.57 -2.27 29.04
C ASP A 11 3.62 -0.81 28.55
N ASN A 12 4.46 -0.52 27.54
CA ASN A 12 4.54 0.80 26.92
C ASN A 12 3.46 1.06 25.86
N GLY A 13 2.55 0.10 25.60
CA GLY A 13 1.47 0.19 24.62
C GLY A 13 1.81 -0.29 23.21
N LEU A 14 3.05 -0.75 22.94
CA LEU A 14 3.43 -1.34 21.67
C LEU A 14 2.71 -2.69 21.47
N LYS A 15 2.17 -2.91 20.29
CA LYS A 15 1.52 -4.17 19.93
C LYS A 15 2.54 -5.15 19.35
N LEU A 16 2.51 -6.38 19.82
CA LEU A 16 3.36 -7.47 19.33
C LEU A 16 2.51 -8.60 18.77
N VAL A 17 2.74 -8.92 17.50
CA VAL A 17 2.10 -10.04 16.81
C VAL A 17 3.12 -11.16 16.63
N LEU A 18 2.74 -12.38 17.03
CA LEU A 18 3.55 -13.58 16.86
C LEU A 18 2.85 -14.53 15.90
N VAL A 19 3.59 -14.95 14.86
CA VAL A 19 3.13 -15.88 13.80
C VAL A 19 4.13 -17.03 13.66
N PRO A 20 4.17 -17.97 14.62
CA PRO A 20 5.14 -19.07 14.61
C PRO A 20 4.86 -20.06 13.48
N ASP A 21 5.92 -20.57 12.86
CA ASP A 21 5.88 -21.65 11.88
C ASP A 21 7.20 -22.45 11.91
N ASP A 22 7.15 -23.65 12.44
CA ASP A 22 8.30 -24.55 12.56
C ASP A 22 8.65 -25.30 11.26
N HIS A 23 7.84 -25.12 10.20
CA HIS A 23 8.07 -25.76 8.90
C HIS A 23 8.93 -24.93 7.95
N VAL A 24 9.35 -23.73 8.37
CA VAL A 24 10.19 -22.84 7.58
C VAL A 24 11.53 -22.60 8.28
N GLU A 25 12.57 -22.29 7.49
CA GLU A 25 13.90 -21.98 8.03
C GLU A 25 14.06 -20.49 8.36
N SER A 26 13.25 -19.63 7.79
CA SER A 26 13.39 -18.18 7.95
C SER A 26 12.50 -17.61 9.03
N VAL A 27 12.95 -16.48 9.59
CA VAL A 27 12.16 -15.59 10.42
C VAL A 27 12.12 -14.20 9.78
N CYS A 28 10.98 -13.52 9.88
CA CYS A 28 10.82 -12.11 9.57
C CYS A 28 10.51 -11.35 10.84
N PHE A 29 11.16 -10.22 11.03
CA PHE A 29 10.82 -9.22 12.04
C PHE A 29 10.49 -7.90 11.35
N GLY A 30 9.37 -7.27 11.72
CA GLY A 30 8.97 -5.99 11.13
C GLY A 30 8.28 -5.08 12.14
N LEU A 31 8.50 -3.78 11.97
CA LEU A 31 7.84 -2.70 12.69
C LEU A 31 6.91 -1.97 11.72
N PHE A 32 5.64 -1.86 12.08
CA PHE A 32 4.59 -1.20 11.31
C PHE A 32 4.13 0.02 12.08
N VAL A 33 4.38 1.20 11.56
CA VAL A 33 4.00 2.49 12.14
C VAL A 33 2.73 2.97 11.46
N ALA A 34 1.69 3.31 12.22
CA ALA A 34 0.46 3.90 11.70
C ALA A 34 0.66 5.40 11.39
N SER A 35 1.66 5.68 10.55
CA SER A 35 2.00 7.01 10.04
C SER A 35 2.60 6.88 8.65
N GLY A 36 2.01 7.55 7.67
CA GLY A 36 2.44 7.60 6.28
C GLY A 36 2.07 8.96 5.69
N SER A 37 2.12 9.10 4.36
CA SER A 37 1.99 10.40 3.68
C SER A 37 0.70 11.16 4.00
N ARG A 38 -0.38 10.45 4.34
CA ARG A 38 -1.65 11.11 4.71
C ARG A 38 -1.61 11.81 6.07
N HIS A 39 -0.64 11.49 6.94
CA HIS A 39 -0.45 12.11 8.25
C HIS A 39 0.41 13.38 8.18
N GLU A 40 0.93 13.69 7.01
CA GLU A 40 1.81 14.82 6.77
C GLU A 40 1.02 16.12 6.61
N SER A 41 1.60 17.21 7.09
CA SER A 41 1.11 18.53 6.70
C SER A 41 1.49 18.85 5.25
N ALA A 42 0.79 19.76 4.60
CA ALA A 42 1.13 20.18 3.23
C ALA A 42 2.58 20.68 3.07
N GLY A 43 3.17 21.22 4.14
CA GLY A 43 4.59 21.65 4.15
C GLY A 43 5.59 20.53 4.44
N ASP A 44 5.09 19.36 4.88
CA ASP A 44 5.91 18.18 5.21
C ASP A 44 5.73 17.05 4.17
N ALA A 45 5.01 17.29 3.08
CA ALA A 45 4.74 16.25 2.08
C ALA A 45 6.05 15.57 1.63
N GLY A 46 6.10 14.23 1.77
CA GLY A 46 7.27 13.39 1.51
C GLY A 46 8.17 13.11 2.72
N ILE A 47 7.86 13.64 3.91
CA ILE A 47 8.71 13.44 5.10
C ILE A 47 8.76 11.99 5.56
N SER A 48 7.65 11.24 5.48
CA SER A 48 7.61 9.82 5.84
C SER A 48 8.51 8.99 4.94
N HIS A 49 8.48 9.26 3.63
CA HIS A 49 9.34 8.61 2.66
C HIS A 49 10.81 9.00 2.85
N PHE A 50 11.10 10.27 3.13
CA PHE A 50 12.46 10.70 3.42
C PHE A 50 13.02 10.05 4.69
N ILE A 51 12.20 9.90 5.74
CA ILE A 51 12.59 9.17 6.96
C ILE A 51 12.90 7.71 6.63
N GLU A 52 12.08 7.08 5.79
CA GLU A 52 12.34 5.71 5.32
C GLU A 52 13.76 5.59 4.78
N HIS A 53 14.20 6.45 3.85
CA HIS A 53 15.55 6.47 3.30
C HIS A 53 16.61 6.69 4.38
N MET A 54 16.35 7.61 5.31
CA MET A 54 17.35 8.01 6.31
C MET A 54 17.60 6.96 7.39
N LEU A 55 16.64 6.06 7.68
CA LEU A 55 16.84 5.00 8.67
C LEU A 55 17.93 4.01 8.26
N PHE A 56 18.23 3.87 6.97
CA PHE A 56 19.32 3.04 6.45
C PHE A 56 20.70 3.69 6.49
N LYS A 57 20.78 4.98 6.84
CA LYS A 57 22.05 5.76 6.75
C LYS A 57 22.86 5.81 8.04
N GLY A 58 22.51 4.97 9.00
CA GLY A 58 23.23 4.79 10.26
C GLY A 58 22.43 5.20 11.49
N THR A 59 22.89 4.69 12.61
CA THR A 59 22.36 4.95 13.95
C THR A 59 23.41 5.66 14.80
N ALA A 60 23.10 5.93 16.05
CA ALA A 60 24.08 6.47 17.00
C ALA A 60 25.26 5.52 17.24
N THR A 61 25.09 4.22 16.98
CA THR A 61 26.09 3.16 17.29
C THR A 61 26.59 2.40 16.07
N ARG A 62 25.96 2.55 14.90
CA ARG A 62 26.28 1.78 13.69
C ARG A 62 26.29 2.67 12.46
N THR A 63 27.27 2.44 11.60
CA THR A 63 27.28 2.97 10.24
C THR A 63 26.30 2.23 9.33
N ALA A 64 25.95 2.81 8.18
CA ALA A 64 25.12 2.15 7.17
C ALA A 64 25.72 0.81 6.71
N LEU A 65 27.04 0.74 6.56
CA LEU A 65 27.73 -0.51 6.18
C LEU A 65 27.60 -1.60 7.26
N GLU A 66 27.77 -1.25 8.53
CA GLU A 66 27.61 -2.19 9.64
C GLU A 66 26.18 -2.70 9.76
N ILE A 67 25.17 -1.86 9.48
CA ILE A 67 23.76 -2.29 9.41
C ILE A 67 23.58 -3.35 8.31
N SER A 68 24.06 -3.05 7.09
CA SER A 68 23.96 -4.00 5.96
C SER A 68 24.72 -5.31 6.26
N GLN A 69 25.95 -5.22 6.77
CA GLN A 69 26.75 -6.41 7.11
C GLN A 69 26.10 -7.26 8.21
N ALA A 70 25.43 -6.62 9.16
CA ALA A 70 24.77 -7.34 10.25
C ALA A 70 23.61 -8.22 9.78
N ILE A 71 22.89 -7.82 8.73
CA ILE A 71 21.78 -8.59 8.17
C ILE A 71 22.23 -9.46 6.99
N GLU A 72 22.86 -8.84 5.98
CA GLU A 72 23.23 -9.51 4.72
C GLU A 72 24.36 -10.52 4.94
N GLY A 73 25.30 -10.24 5.85
CA GLY A 73 26.37 -11.16 6.24
C GLY A 73 25.88 -12.45 6.92
N ARG A 74 24.59 -12.48 7.31
CA ARG A 74 23.89 -13.68 7.83
C ARG A 74 22.96 -14.33 6.80
N GLY A 75 23.05 -13.91 5.53
CA GLY A 75 22.17 -14.40 4.45
C GLY A 75 20.76 -13.81 4.51
N GLY A 76 20.56 -12.74 5.26
CA GLY A 76 19.30 -12.02 5.38
C GLY A 76 19.14 -10.92 4.34
N ASN A 77 17.97 -10.31 4.34
CA ASN A 77 17.68 -9.07 3.67
C ASN A 77 16.81 -8.17 4.55
N PHE A 78 16.85 -6.88 4.30
CA PHE A 78 16.03 -5.91 5.01
C PHE A 78 15.57 -4.82 4.03
N ASN A 79 14.44 -4.21 4.33
CA ASN A 79 13.85 -3.17 3.50
C ASN A 79 12.83 -2.36 4.31
N ALA A 80 12.27 -1.33 3.67
CA ALA A 80 11.18 -0.55 4.22
C ALA A 80 10.13 -0.27 3.15
N TRP A 81 8.98 0.22 3.58
CA TRP A 81 7.87 0.56 2.70
C TRP A 81 7.05 1.68 3.33
N THR A 82 6.84 2.77 2.58
CA THR A 82 5.93 3.85 2.94
C THR A 82 4.68 3.82 2.07
N SER A 83 3.54 3.98 2.71
CA SER A 83 2.23 4.12 2.07
C SER A 83 1.53 5.38 2.58
N GLU A 84 0.29 5.60 2.15
CA GLU A 84 -0.50 6.74 2.62
C GLU A 84 -0.78 6.66 4.13
N GLU A 85 -1.04 5.47 4.68
CA GLU A 85 -1.47 5.29 6.08
C GLU A 85 -0.46 4.57 6.97
N GLY A 86 0.72 4.23 6.46
CA GLY A 86 1.71 3.53 7.25
C GLY A 86 3.09 3.47 6.66
N THR A 87 4.07 3.30 7.53
CA THR A 87 5.46 3.00 7.17
C THR A 87 5.88 1.72 7.87
N SER A 88 6.59 0.85 7.18
CA SER A 88 7.07 -0.42 7.74
C SER A 88 8.56 -0.60 7.49
N PHE A 89 9.28 -1.14 8.49
CA PHE A 89 10.69 -1.49 8.44
C PHE A 89 10.82 -2.96 8.81
N PHE A 90 11.54 -3.74 8.03
CA PHE A 90 11.56 -5.18 8.25
C PHE A 90 12.86 -5.83 7.81
N ALA A 91 13.15 -6.97 8.44
CA ALA A 91 14.22 -7.86 8.03
C ALA A 91 13.72 -9.31 7.93
N ARG A 92 14.33 -10.09 7.04
CA ARG A 92 14.18 -11.52 6.92
C ARG A 92 15.55 -12.17 7.07
N LEU A 93 15.66 -13.17 7.96
CA LEU A 93 16.89 -13.89 8.25
C LEU A 93 16.59 -15.39 8.44
N PRO A 94 17.63 -16.26 8.47
CA PRO A 94 17.48 -17.57 9.08
C PRO A 94 17.03 -17.46 10.55
N GLY A 95 16.20 -18.40 11.03
CA GLY A 95 15.56 -18.34 12.35
C GLY A 95 16.50 -18.15 13.52
N ASP A 96 17.69 -18.71 13.45
CA ASP A 96 18.73 -18.62 14.48
C ASP A 96 19.25 -17.18 14.69
N PHE A 97 18.97 -16.26 13.76
CA PHE A 97 19.40 -14.87 13.82
C PHE A 97 18.28 -13.87 14.13
N LEU A 98 17.15 -14.32 14.71
CA LEU A 98 16.06 -13.41 15.11
C LEU A 98 16.58 -12.28 16.01
N ALA A 99 17.43 -12.59 16.98
CA ALA A 99 17.99 -11.59 17.90
C ALA A 99 18.73 -10.45 17.16
N ALA A 100 19.48 -10.78 16.11
CA ALA A 100 20.16 -9.78 15.27
C ALA A 100 19.15 -8.94 14.47
N GLY A 101 18.12 -9.57 13.90
CA GLY A 101 17.05 -8.86 13.18
C GLY A 101 16.30 -7.86 14.06
N VAL A 102 15.92 -8.28 15.27
CA VAL A 102 15.26 -7.40 16.25
C VAL A 102 16.16 -6.24 16.64
N ASP A 103 17.43 -6.55 17.01
CA ASP A 103 18.40 -5.56 17.47
C ASP A 103 18.65 -4.47 16.40
N ILE A 104 18.89 -4.86 15.15
CA ILE A 104 19.20 -3.92 14.06
C ILE A 104 17.97 -3.08 13.69
N ILE A 105 16.82 -3.68 13.48
CA ILE A 105 15.61 -2.95 13.07
C ILE A 105 15.16 -2.01 14.20
N ALA A 106 15.23 -2.46 15.47
CA ALA A 106 14.89 -1.60 16.61
C ALA A 106 15.89 -0.44 16.78
N ASP A 107 17.19 -0.67 16.53
CA ASP A 107 18.19 0.39 16.59
C ASP A 107 18.01 1.42 15.48
N MET A 108 17.77 0.98 14.23
CA MET A 108 17.42 1.87 13.12
C MET A 108 16.19 2.70 13.45
N PHE A 109 15.16 2.10 14.03
CA PHE A 109 13.90 2.73 14.38
C PHE A 109 14.04 3.77 15.50
N SER A 110 14.77 3.43 16.56
CA SER A 110 14.85 4.23 17.80
C SER A 110 15.99 5.24 17.81
N ASN A 111 17.10 4.93 17.12
CA ASN A 111 18.39 5.63 17.25
C ASN A 111 18.93 6.15 15.93
N ALA A 112 18.09 6.33 14.90
CA ALA A 112 18.52 6.88 13.61
C ALA A 112 19.30 8.19 13.79
N ALA A 113 20.52 8.24 13.26
CA ALA A 113 21.42 9.40 13.44
C ALA A 113 21.02 10.60 12.58
N ILE A 114 20.49 10.36 11.38
CA ILE A 114 20.15 11.36 10.36
C ILE A 114 21.32 12.35 10.14
N PRO A 115 22.49 11.88 9.66
CA PRO A 115 23.67 12.75 9.48
C PRO A 115 23.43 13.77 8.35
N ASP A 116 23.87 15.01 8.53
CA ASP A 116 23.63 16.10 7.57
C ASP A 116 24.19 15.78 6.17
N ALA A 117 25.35 15.14 6.09
CA ALA A 117 25.95 14.75 4.81
C ALA A 117 25.13 13.69 4.07
N GLU A 118 24.65 12.66 4.78
CA GLU A 118 23.79 11.62 4.20
C GLU A 118 22.41 12.20 3.84
N PHE A 119 21.85 13.08 4.68
CA PHE A 119 20.60 13.77 4.38
C PHE A 119 20.69 14.58 3.07
N ALA A 120 21.81 15.28 2.84
CA ALA A 120 22.01 16.03 1.60
C ALA A 120 22.11 15.10 0.37
N ARG A 121 22.77 13.94 0.51
CA ARG A 121 22.87 12.93 -0.57
C ARG A 121 21.51 12.30 -0.86
N GLU A 122 20.80 11.85 0.17
CA GLU A 122 19.50 11.17 0.01
C GLU A 122 18.44 12.11 -0.57
N ARG A 123 18.46 13.39 -0.24
CA ARG A 123 17.61 14.38 -0.91
C ARG A 123 17.76 14.31 -2.43
N MET A 124 19.00 14.23 -2.93
CA MET A 124 19.25 14.13 -4.37
C MET A 124 18.78 12.79 -4.95
N VAL A 125 18.95 11.68 -4.20
CA VAL A 125 18.45 10.36 -4.59
C VAL A 125 16.93 10.38 -4.73
N ILE A 126 16.20 10.94 -3.76
CA ILE A 126 14.74 11.05 -3.80
C ILE A 126 14.28 11.96 -4.96
N LEU A 127 14.99 13.05 -5.24
CA LEU A 127 14.69 13.91 -6.40
C LEU A 127 14.89 13.17 -7.73
N GLU A 128 15.87 12.29 -7.84
CA GLU A 128 16.04 11.44 -9.03
C GLU A 128 14.95 10.35 -9.10
N GLU A 129 14.56 9.78 -7.97
CA GLU A 129 13.44 8.84 -7.90
C GLU A 129 12.11 9.50 -8.34
N MET A 130 11.86 10.74 -7.93
CA MET A 130 10.69 11.49 -8.41
C MET A 130 10.70 11.65 -9.93
N LYS A 131 11.85 11.95 -10.53
CA LYS A 131 11.97 12.03 -12.00
C LYS A 131 11.69 10.69 -12.65
N MET A 132 12.17 9.59 -12.06
CA MET A 132 11.88 8.23 -12.56
C MET A 132 10.37 7.97 -12.60
N TYR A 133 9.62 8.31 -11.54
CA TYR A 133 8.15 8.19 -11.55
C TYR A 133 7.48 9.12 -12.57
N ASP A 134 7.99 10.35 -12.76
CA ASP A 134 7.50 11.27 -13.78
C ASP A 134 7.76 10.79 -15.22
N ASP A 135 8.78 9.97 -15.42
CA ASP A 135 9.11 9.34 -16.71
C ASP A 135 8.30 8.06 -16.97
N GLU A 136 7.60 7.52 -15.97
CA GLU A 136 6.70 6.38 -16.10
C GLU A 136 5.25 6.83 -16.36
N PRO A 137 4.70 6.70 -17.58
CA PRO A 137 3.42 7.28 -17.94
C PRO A 137 2.21 6.71 -17.21
N ASP A 138 2.27 5.44 -16.80
CA ASP A 138 1.24 4.77 -16.00
C ASP A 138 1.26 5.25 -14.53
N SER A 139 2.45 5.52 -13.97
CA SER A 139 2.62 6.16 -12.66
C SER A 139 2.01 7.56 -12.68
N VAL A 140 2.33 8.38 -13.68
CA VAL A 140 1.74 9.71 -13.86
C VAL A 140 0.22 9.66 -14.00
N ALA A 141 -0.32 8.70 -14.77
CA ALA A 141 -1.77 8.54 -14.95
C ALA A 141 -2.45 8.18 -13.62
N SER A 142 -1.85 7.28 -12.84
CA SER A 142 -2.37 6.82 -11.56
C SER A 142 -2.30 7.91 -10.49
N GLU A 143 -1.21 8.67 -10.42
CA GLU A 143 -1.04 9.79 -9.50
C GLU A 143 -2.03 10.92 -9.79
N ASN A 144 -2.18 11.30 -11.06
CA ASN A 144 -3.17 12.29 -11.48
C ASN A 144 -4.60 11.84 -11.15
N LEU A 145 -4.89 10.54 -11.29
CA LEU A 145 -6.17 9.97 -10.89
C LEU A 145 -6.37 10.10 -9.37
N SER A 146 -5.36 9.73 -8.56
CA SER A 146 -5.43 9.84 -7.10
C SER A 146 -5.69 11.28 -6.67
N ARG A 147 -4.94 12.25 -7.18
CA ARG A 147 -5.18 13.69 -6.93
C ARG A 147 -6.59 14.13 -7.32
N SER A 148 -7.12 13.58 -8.42
CA SER A 148 -8.46 13.90 -8.91
C SER A 148 -9.56 13.28 -8.06
N LEU A 149 -9.36 12.06 -7.55
CA LEU A 149 -10.30 11.39 -6.66
C LEU A 149 -10.37 12.04 -5.27
N PHE A 150 -9.23 12.54 -4.77
CA PHE A 150 -9.08 13.09 -3.41
C PHE A 150 -8.56 14.53 -3.41
N PRO A 151 -9.23 15.48 -4.12
CA PRO A 151 -8.72 16.84 -4.26
C PRO A 151 -8.66 17.55 -2.90
N GLY A 152 -7.48 18.13 -2.62
CA GLY A 152 -7.22 18.87 -1.38
C GLY A 152 -7.04 18.01 -0.12
N ASN A 153 -6.99 16.68 -0.26
CA ASN A 153 -6.72 15.78 0.86
C ASN A 153 -5.36 15.09 0.70
N PRO A 154 -4.57 14.89 1.76
CA PRO A 154 -3.27 14.24 1.70
C PRO A 154 -3.26 12.84 1.07
N VAL A 155 -4.35 12.07 1.17
CA VAL A 155 -4.49 10.75 0.49
C VAL A 155 -4.25 10.83 -1.02
N GLY A 156 -4.55 11.98 -1.64
CA GLY A 156 -4.35 12.18 -3.08
C GLY A 156 -2.97 12.73 -3.46
N LEU A 157 -2.09 12.98 -2.48
CA LEU A 157 -0.76 13.51 -2.72
C LEU A 157 0.27 12.39 -2.98
N PRO A 158 1.35 12.68 -3.73
CA PRO A 158 2.45 11.73 -3.90
C PRO A 158 3.11 11.39 -2.57
N ILE A 159 3.38 10.11 -2.35
CA ILE A 159 4.10 9.63 -1.16
C ILE A 159 5.50 10.23 -1.08
N VAL A 160 6.18 10.39 -2.22
CA VAL A 160 7.52 10.99 -2.31
C VAL A 160 7.54 12.51 -2.05
N GLY A 161 6.36 13.15 -1.96
CA GLY A 161 6.25 14.59 -1.78
C GLY A 161 6.40 15.39 -3.07
N THR A 162 6.94 16.60 -2.96
CA THR A 162 7.22 17.49 -4.09
C THR A 162 8.65 18.02 -3.99
N GLU A 163 9.27 18.42 -5.11
CA GLU A 163 10.59 19.05 -5.11
C GLU A 163 10.65 20.23 -4.12
N LYS A 164 9.62 21.07 -4.09
CA LYS A 164 9.51 22.21 -3.17
C LYS A 164 9.57 21.78 -1.71
N THR A 165 8.84 20.76 -1.31
CA THR A 165 8.81 20.28 0.08
C THR A 165 10.11 19.59 0.45
N LEU A 166 10.68 18.76 -0.43
CA LEU A 166 11.98 18.09 -0.22
C LEU A 166 13.11 19.09 -0.05
N MET A 167 13.14 20.14 -0.86
CA MET A 167 14.17 21.20 -0.76
C MET A 167 14.06 22.02 0.52
N ALA A 168 12.85 22.16 1.08
CA ALA A 168 12.59 22.86 2.33
C ALA A 168 12.82 22.01 3.60
N MET A 169 12.94 20.68 3.48
CA MET A 169 13.16 19.78 4.62
C MET A 169 14.52 19.95 5.24
N THR A 170 14.59 19.69 6.55
CA THR A 170 15.83 19.70 7.33
C THR A 170 15.93 18.45 8.21
N PRO A 171 17.16 18.02 8.60
CA PRO A 171 17.34 16.91 9.53
C PRO A 171 16.59 17.08 10.86
N ALA A 172 16.55 18.30 11.38
CA ALA A 172 15.80 18.61 12.61
C ALA A 172 14.32 18.34 12.45
N ARG A 173 13.73 18.66 11.28
CA ARG A 173 12.32 18.42 10.99
C ARG A 173 11.99 16.93 10.90
N LEU A 174 12.87 16.11 10.30
CA LEU A 174 12.72 14.66 10.29
C LEU A 174 12.73 14.09 11.71
N ARG A 175 13.71 14.50 12.54
CA ARG A 175 13.79 14.05 13.93
C ARG A 175 12.54 14.46 14.75
N ASP A 176 12.02 15.65 14.53
CA ASP A 176 10.80 16.14 15.19
C ASP A 176 9.57 15.32 14.77
N TYR A 177 9.47 15.00 13.50
CA TYR A 177 8.39 14.16 12.98
C TYR A 177 8.47 12.74 13.56
N MET A 178 9.66 12.13 13.55
CA MET A 178 9.87 10.79 14.14
C MET A 178 9.46 10.75 15.61
N ARG A 179 9.88 11.73 16.42
CA ARG A 179 9.49 11.77 17.85
C ARG A 179 7.99 11.81 18.08
N LYS A 180 7.22 12.38 17.15
CA LYS A 180 5.76 12.49 17.25
C LYS A 180 5.03 11.28 16.67
N ALA A 181 5.56 10.66 15.62
CA ALA A 181 4.89 9.63 14.86
C ALA A 181 5.34 8.21 15.24
N TYR A 182 6.61 8.02 15.61
CA TYR A 182 7.21 6.71 15.88
C TYR A 182 7.11 6.37 17.38
N VAL A 183 5.88 6.29 17.86
CA VAL A 183 5.53 6.03 19.25
C VAL A 183 4.96 4.61 19.42
N PRO A 184 5.08 4.00 20.62
CA PRO A 184 4.59 2.65 20.87
C PRO A 184 3.11 2.47 20.53
N SER A 185 2.26 3.44 20.88
CA SER A 185 0.81 3.40 20.65
C SER A 185 0.43 3.34 19.15
N ALA A 186 1.33 3.81 18.26
CA ALA A 186 1.19 3.78 16.80
C ALA A 186 1.98 2.64 16.14
N THR A 187 2.73 1.86 16.91
CA THR A 187 3.67 0.86 16.38
C THR A 187 3.19 -0.56 16.69
N THR A 188 3.27 -1.41 15.66
CA THR A 188 3.04 -2.85 15.77
C THR A 188 4.31 -3.58 15.38
N ALA A 189 4.89 -4.36 16.28
CA ALA A 189 5.96 -5.30 15.97
C ALA A 189 5.35 -6.64 15.54
N VAL A 190 5.96 -7.28 14.54
CA VAL A 190 5.53 -8.59 14.05
C VAL A 190 6.74 -9.51 13.94
N VAL A 191 6.64 -10.70 14.53
CA VAL A 191 7.60 -11.80 14.33
C VAL A 191 6.87 -12.92 13.63
N ALA A 192 7.37 -13.35 12.46
CA ALA A 192 6.75 -14.42 11.67
C ALA A 192 7.80 -15.43 11.22
N GLY A 193 7.50 -16.74 11.28
CA GLY A 193 8.40 -17.82 10.84
C GLY A 193 8.90 -18.69 11.97
N ARG A 194 10.14 -19.16 11.88
CA ARG A 194 10.75 -20.07 12.87
C ARG A 194 11.39 -19.30 14.02
N PHE A 195 10.81 -19.38 15.20
CA PHE A 195 11.31 -18.74 16.41
C PHE A 195 10.69 -19.34 17.69
N ASP A 196 11.35 -19.18 18.82
CA ASP A 196 10.75 -19.41 20.14
C ASP A 196 9.93 -18.18 20.57
N ALA A 197 8.65 -18.40 20.88
CA ALA A 197 7.73 -17.31 21.19
C ALA A 197 8.11 -16.52 22.46
N LYS A 198 8.63 -17.20 23.50
CA LYS A 198 9.04 -16.55 24.76
C LYS A 198 10.30 -15.72 24.54
N GLU A 199 11.22 -16.23 23.73
CA GLU A 199 12.43 -15.51 23.37
C GLU A 199 12.10 -14.28 22.52
N ALA A 200 11.23 -14.40 21.53
CA ALA A 200 10.79 -13.28 20.69
C ALA A 200 10.18 -12.14 21.53
N VAL A 201 9.31 -12.46 22.48
CA VAL A 201 8.76 -11.46 23.41
C VAL A 201 9.87 -10.75 24.16
N ARG A 202 10.79 -11.48 24.80
CA ARG A 202 11.91 -10.91 25.57
C ARG A 202 12.82 -10.03 24.72
N LEU A 203 13.09 -10.43 23.48
CA LEU A 203 13.91 -9.65 22.54
C LEU A 203 13.25 -8.32 22.19
N VAL A 204 11.94 -8.35 21.87
CA VAL A 204 11.19 -7.13 21.51
C VAL A 204 11.00 -6.22 22.72
N GLU A 205 10.66 -6.76 23.89
CA GLU A 205 10.57 -5.99 25.15
C GLU A 205 11.89 -5.29 25.49
N ARG A 206 13.02 -6.00 25.41
CA ARG A 206 14.34 -5.42 25.66
C ARG A 206 14.71 -4.33 24.67
N ALA A 207 14.35 -4.50 23.38
CA ALA A 207 14.75 -3.58 22.32
C ALA A 207 13.84 -2.33 22.22
N LEU A 208 12.55 -2.47 22.54
CA LEU A 208 11.54 -1.44 22.30
C LEU A 208 10.69 -1.09 23.56
N GLY A 209 10.89 -1.77 24.68
CA GLY A 209 10.11 -1.55 25.90
C GLY A 209 10.27 -0.17 26.50
N GLU A 210 11.43 0.45 26.33
CA GLU A 210 11.73 1.81 26.83
C GLU A 210 11.43 2.91 25.80
N LEU A 211 10.86 2.56 24.63
CA LEU A 211 10.48 3.56 23.63
C LEU A 211 9.50 4.55 24.22
N GLY A 212 9.80 5.86 24.08
CA GLY A 212 9.03 6.95 24.67
C GLY A 212 7.58 6.98 24.17
N GLY A 213 6.63 7.14 25.09
CA GLY A 213 5.20 7.16 24.79
C GLY A 213 4.73 8.48 24.16
N GLY A 214 3.57 8.41 23.53
CA GLY A 214 2.86 9.55 22.96
C GLY A 214 1.53 9.10 22.36
N PRO A 215 0.61 10.02 22.03
CA PRO A 215 -0.61 9.69 21.31
C PRO A 215 -0.25 9.24 19.86
N PRO A 216 -1.04 8.35 19.26
CA PRO A 216 -0.86 8.02 17.86
C PRO A 216 -1.06 9.25 16.98
N PRO A 217 -0.34 9.37 15.85
CA PRO A 217 -0.53 10.47 14.91
C PRO A 217 -1.95 10.49 14.37
N SER A 218 -2.47 11.68 14.12
CA SER A 218 -3.79 11.89 13.51
C SER A 218 -3.64 12.41 12.10
N PHE A 219 -4.68 12.24 11.30
CA PHE A 219 -4.72 12.72 9.92
C PHE A 219 -6.01 13.49 9.62
N GLU A 220 -5.97 14.30 8.58
CA GLU A 220 -7.15 15.01 8.09
C GLU A 220 -8.08 14.03 7.35
N ARG A 221 -9.34 13.96 7.81
CA ARG A 221 -10.36 13.13 7.17
C ARG A 221 -10.82 13.76 5.85
N MET A 222 -11.12 12.89 4.89
CA MET A 222 -11.68 13.33 3.63
C MET A 222 -13.03 14.03 3.83
N ASN A 223 -13.17 15.25 3.32
CA ASN A 223 -14.46 15.92 3.32
C ASN A 223 -15.39 15.24 2.30
N ALA A 224 -16.45 14.62 2.79
CA ALA A 224 -17.41 13.88 1.96
C ALA A 224 -18.13 14.77 0.91
N ARG A 225 -18.18 16.11 1.11
CA ARG A 225 -18.78 17.06 0.17
C ARG A 225 -17.87 17.43 -1.00
N THR A 226 -16.55 17.23 -0.85
CA THR A 226 -15.58 17.48 -1.92
C THR A 226 -15.85 16.52 -3.08
N ARG A 227 -15.96 17.01 -4.29
CA ARG A 227 -16.17 16.19 -5.49
C ARG A 227 -14.86 15.92 -6.21
N PRO A 228 -14.68 14.73 -6.79
CA PRO A 228 -13.56 14.45 -7.66
C PRO A 228 -13.47 15.44 -8.84
N VAL A 229 -12.27 15.70 -9.31
CA VAL A 229 -12.03 16.38 -10.59
C VAL A 229 -12.32 15.39 -11.70
N ARG A 230 -13.32 15.69 -12.55
CA ARG A 230 -13.86 14.70 -13.49
C ARG A 230 -12.86 14.18 -14.52
N GLU A 231 -12.00 15.07 -14.99
CA GLU A 231 -11.04 14.70 -16.03
C GLU A 231 -9.76 15.53 -15.88
N VAL A 232 -8.61 14.86 -16.02
CA VAL A 232 -7.31 15.49 -16.11
C VAL A 232 -6.55 14.91 -17.30
N ARG A 233 -5.81 15.76 -18.01
CA ARG A 233 -5.00 15.39 -19.17
C ARG A 233 -3.59 15.89 -19.01
N ALA A 234 -2.63 15.01 -19.24
CA ALA A 234 -1.20 15.34 -19.34
C ALA A 234 -0.64 14.87 -20.70
N GLN A 235 0.40 15.52 -21.16
CA GLN A 235 1.12 15.10 -22.37
C GLN A 235 2.55 14.75 -22.02
N ARG A 236 3.03 13.63 -22.55
CA ARG A 236 4.41 13.15 -22.36
C ARG A 236 4.97 12.66 -23.70
N ASP A 237 6.28 12.47 -23.74
CA ASP A 237 6.95 11.85 -24.90
C ASP A 237 6.85 10.33 -24.79
N ILE A 238 5.73 9.79 -25.27
CA ILE A 238 5.35 8.37 -25.13
C ILE A 238 4.69 7.87 -26.41
N GLN A 239 4.65 6.55 -26.58
CA GLN A 239 4.05 5.92 -27.76
C GLN A 239 2.55 5.62 -27.59
N GLN A 240 2.14 5.23 -26.38
CA GLN A 240 0.77 4.83 -26.08
C GLN A 240 0.13 5.80 -25.09
N THR A 241 -1.17 5.99 -25.21
CA THR A 241 -1.94 6.70 -24.19
C THR A 241 -2.11 5.81 -22.96
N GLN A 242 -1.81 6.36 -21.78
CA GLN A 242 -2.17 5.74 -20.52
C GLN A 242 -3.49 6.31 -20.03
N LEU A 243 -4.44 5.42 -19.77
CA LEU A 243 -5.76 5.72 -19.24
C LEU A 243 -5.86 5.19 -17.81
N ALA A 244 -6.23 6.06 -16.88
CA ALA A 244 -6.66 5.67 -15.55
C ALA A 244 -8.06 6.21 -15.29
N LEU A 245 -9.03 5.33 -15.03
CA LEU A 245 -10.40 5.65 -14.68
C LEU A 245 -10.64 5.21 -13.24
N GLY A 246 -11.23 6.04 -12.38
CA GLY A 246 -11.50 5.66 -11.01
C GLY A 246 -12.76 6.24 -10.42
N TYR A 247 -13.16 5.65 -9.30
CA TYR A 247 -14.30 6.05 -8.49
C TYR A 247 -13.88 6.11 -7.03
N ARG A 248 -14.13 7.24 -6.36
CA ARG A 248 -13.99 7.33 -4.91
C ARG A 248 -15.08 6.50 -4.23
N THR A 249 -14.71 5.77 -3.19
CA THR A 249 -15.62 4.86 -2.49
C THR A 249 -15.43 4.92 -0.97
N PHE A 250 -16.05 4.01 -0.24
CA PHE A 250 -15.92 3.86 1.20
C PHE A 250 -14.54 3.34 1.62
N GLY A 251 -14.23 3.47 2.90
CA GLY A 251 -12.97 2.99 3.49
C GLY A 251 -13.09 1.66 4.24
N VAL A 252 -12.02 1.28 4.93
CA VAL A 252 -11.92 0.00 5.68
C VAL A 252 -12.85 -0.06 6.88
N ARG A 253 -13.40 1.09 7.36
CA ARG A 253 -14.40 1.12 8.44
C ARG A 253 -15.78 0.64 8.01
N ALA A 254 -16.00 0.44 6.70
CA ALA A 254 -17.23 -0.17 6.20
C ALA A 254 -17.41 -1.61 6.74
N PRO A 255 -18.67 -2.11 6.84
CA PRO A 255 -18.94 -3.47 7.29
C PRO A 255 -18.15 -4.52 6.51
N VAL A 256 -17.72 -5.60 7.18
CA VAL A 256 -16.91 -6.68 6.58
C VAL A 256 -17.57 -7.21 5.32
N ARG A 257 -18.89 -7.52 5.36
CA ARG A 257 -19.64 -8.01 4.21
C ARG A 257 -19.51 -7.11 2.99
N LYS A 258 -19.55 -5.78 3.20
CA LYS A 258 -19.41 -4.78 2.14
C LYS A 258 -18.00 -4.76 1.55
N ARG A 259 -16.98 -4.82 2.40
CA ARG A 259 -15.57 -4.86 1.97
C ARG A 259 -15.26 -6.15 1.19
N SER A 260 -15.75 -7.29 1.66
CA SER A 260 -15.59 -8.57 0.97
C SER A 260 -16.33 -8.58 -0.37
N ALA A 261 -17.52 -7.98 -0.45
CA ALA A 261 -18.24 -7.81 -1.71
C ALA A 261 -17.47 -6.90 -2.70
N ALA A 262 -16.83 -5.83 -2.20
CA ALA A 262 -16.00 -4.96 -3.03
C ALA A 262 -14.74 -5.68 -3.55
N SER A 263 -14.13 -6.53 -2.74
CA SER A 263 -13.00 -7.38 -3.19
C SER A 263 -13.44 -8.37 -4.28
N VAL A 264 -14.62 -8.97 -4.13
CA VAL A 264 -15.19 -9.87 -5.15
C VAL A 264 -15.59 -9.10 -6.41
N PHE A 265 -16.16 -7.90 -6.29
CA PHE A 265 -16.44 -7.00 -7.41
C PHE A 265 -15.14 -6.67 -8.19
N ASP A 266 -14.08 -6.26 -7.50
CA ASP A 266 -12.78 -5.97 -8.11
C ASP A 266 -12.19 -7.21 -8.81
N GLY A 267 -12.27 -8.37 -8.16
CA GLY A 267 -11.86 -9.65 -8.76
C GLY A 267 -12.58 -9.99 -10.06
N LEU A 268 -13.89 -9.76 -10.10
CA LEU A 268 -14.73 -9.93 -11.29
C LEU A 268 -14.35 -8.98 -12.42
N MET A 269 -14.02 -7.73 -12.05
CA MET A 269 -13.80 -6.68 -13.04
C MET A 269 -12.42 -6.76 -13.68
N GLY A 270 -11.31 -6.87 -12.93
CA GLY A 270 -10.00 -6.68 -13.56
C GLY A 270 -8.79 -7.37 -12.91
N ARG A 271 -8.95 -8.30 -11.93
CA ARG A 271 -7.78 -8.91 -11.25
C ARG A 271 -7.20 -10.15 -11.92
N SER A 272 -7.87 -10.73 -12.90
CA SER A 272 -7.43 -11.97 -13.56
C SER A 272 -7.62 -11.91 -15.06
N MET A 273 -6.93 -12.80 -15.80
CA MET A 273 -7.12 -12.95 -17.25
C MET A 273 -8.56 -13.38 -17.60
N SER A 274 -9.30 -14.00 -16.68
CA SER A 274 -10.71 -14.37 -16.87
C SER A 274 -11.70 -13.28 -16.44
N SER A 275 -11.22 -12.12 -15.99
CA SER A 275 -12.05 -10.98 -15.57
C SER A 275 -12.74 -10.30 -16.76
N ARG A 276 -13.82 -9.55 -16.46
CA ARG A 276 -14.65 -8.92 -17.49
C ARG A 276 -13.88 -7.92 -18.36
N LEU A 277 -13.09 -7.05 -17.74
CA LEU A 277 -12.33 -6.04 -18.45
C LEU A 277 -11.26 -6.67 -19.33
N PHE A 278 -10.51 -7.63 -18.79
CA PHE A 278 -9.49 -8.33 -19.56
C PHE A 278 -10.10 -9.03 -20.79
N GLN A 279 -11.17 -9.81 -20.60
CA GLN A 279 -11.84 -10.52 -21.67
C GLN A 279 -12.52 -9.60 -22.69
N SER A 280 -13.12 -8.50 -22.23
CA SER A 280 -13.87 -7.60 -23.12
C SER A 280 -12.99 -6.61 -23.87
N VAL A 281 -12.00 -6.02 -23.20
CA VAL A 281 -11.19 -4.92 -23.74
C VAL A 281 -9.95 -5.46 -24.45
N ARG A 282 -9.22 -6.39 -23.81
CA ARG A 282 -7.99 -6.98 -24.36
C ARG A 282 -8.30 -8.11 -25.31
N GLU A 283 -8.89 -9.22 -24.86
CA GLU A 283 -9.00 -10.44 -25.65
C GLU A 283 -9.95 -10.27 -26.85
N LYS A 284 -11.16 -9.79 -26.63
CA LYS A 284 -12.18 -9.71 -27.70
C LYS A 284 -11.99 -8.52 -28.65
N ARG A 285 -11.44 -7.40 -28.17
CA ARG A 285 -11.35 -6.16 -28.97
C ARG A 285 -9.92 -5.73 -29.29
N GLY A 286 -8.92 -6.28 -28.62
CA GLY A 286 -7.52 -5.91 -28.81
C GLY A 286 -7.28 -4.40 -28.62
N LEU A 287 -7.97 -3.77 -27.64
CA LEU A 287 -7.89 -2.34 -27.43
C LEU A 287 -6.79 -1.95 -26.44
N SER A 288 -6.35 -2.88 -25.62
CA SER A 288 -5.28 -2.70 -24.64
C SER A 288 -4.45 -3.97 -24.55
N TYR A 289 -3.15 -3.82 -24.31
CA TYR A 289 -2.28 -4.94 -23.98
C TYR A 289 -2.33 -5.26 -22.48
N ASP A 290 -2.37 -4.22 -21.65
CA ASP A 290 -2.49 -4.35 -20.21
C ASP A 290 -3.71 -3.58 -19.72
N ILE A 291 -4.64 -4.27 -19.08
CA ILE A 291 -5.81 -3.69 -18.41
C ILE A 291 -6.05 -4.41 -17.11
N ARG A 292 -6.13 -3.64 -16.03
CA ARG A 292 -6.34 -4.17 -14.67
C ARG A 292 -7.23 -3.25 -13.87
N SER A 293 -7.84 -3.80 -12.81
CA SER A 293 -8.50 -2.99 -11.78
C SER A 293 -7.84 -3.18 -10.43
N GLN A 294 -8.00 -2.19 -9.57
CA GLN A 294 -7.49 -2.19 -8.21
C GLN A 294 -8.48 -1.50 -7.28
N LEU A 295 -8.74 -2.15 -6.14
CA LEU A 295 -9.45 -1.57 -5.01
C LEU A 295 -8.45 -1.21 -3.92
N GLN A 296 -8.41 0.06 -3.51
CA GLN A 296 -7.61 0.56 -2.39
C GLN A 296 -8.55 1.19 -1.37
N LEU A 297 -8.50 0.70 -0.14
CA LEU A 297 -9.33 1.19 0.96
C LEU A 297 -8.43 1.82 2.02
N PHE A 298 -8.69 3.07 2.34
CA PHE A 298 -8.10 3.82 3.44
C PHE A 298 -9.04 3.79 4.67
N ASP A 299 -8.73 4.49 5.74
CA ASP A 299 -9.51 4.44 6.97
C ASP A 299 -11.01 4.71 6.72
N GLU A 300 -11.37 5.92 6.23
CA GLU A 300 -12.78 6.30 6.01
C GLU A 300 -13.18 6.43 4.54
N THR A 301 -12.23 6.39 3.62
CA THR A 301 -12.45 6.54 2.18
C THR A 301 -11.68 5.48 1.40
N GLY A 302 -11.87 5.44 0.09
CA GLY A 302 -11.12 4.54 -0.78
C GLY A 302 -11.30 4.91 -2.24
N GLY A 303 -10.60 4.20 -3.10
CA GLY A 303 -10.71 4.28 -4.54
C GLY A 303 -10.81 2.91 -5.18
N TRP A 304 -11.60 2.80 -6.22
CA TRP A 304 -11.52 1.70 -7.17
C TRP A 304 -11.13 2.27 -8.52
N ALA A 305 -10.10 1.70 -9.15
CA ALA A 305 -9.54 2.22 -10.38
C ALA A 305 -9.37 1.12 -11.44
N VAL A 306 -9.41 1.52 -12.71
CA VAL A 306 -9.02 0.74 -13.88
C VAL A 306 -7.89 1.47 -14.58
N THR A 307 -6.79 0.79 -14.85
CA THR A 307 -5.66 1.31 -15.63
C THR A 307 -5.50 0.53 -16.92
N ALA A 308 -5.12 1.21 -18.02
CA ALA A 308 -4.91 0.57 -19.31
C ALA A 308 -3.95 1.38 -20.19
N GLY A 309 -2.98 0.68 -20.80
CA GLY A 309 -2.17 1.20 -21.91
C GLY A 309 -2.89 0.95 -23.24
N VAL A 310 -3.16 1.99 -24.02
CA VAL A 310 -3.99 1.90 -25.23
C VAL A 310 -3.36 2.66 -26.40
N ASP A 311 -3.65 2.21 -27.61
CA ASP A 311 -3.36 2.99 -28.83
C ASP A 311 -4.11 4.31 -28.79
N SER A 312 -3.40 5.42 -29.01
CA SER A 312 -3.94 6.78 -28.89
C SER A 312 -5.12 7.03 -29.84
N ALA A 313 -5.09 6.46 -31.05
CA ALA A 313 -6.19 6.58 -32.02
C ALA A 313 -7.44 5.79 -31.59
N ARG A 314 -7.28 4.84 -30.66
CA ARG A 314 -8.35 3.94 -30.20
C ARG A 314 -8.73 4.19 -28.72
N ALA A 315 -8.11 5.17 -28.05
CA ALA A 315 -8.30 5.43 -26.62
C ALA A 315 -9.76 5.70 -26.24
N GLY A 316 -10.51 6.47 -27.03
CA GLY A 316 -11.95 6.67 -26.81
C GLY A 316 -12.76 5.37 -26.89
N LYS A 317 -12.44 4.48 -27.86
CA LYS A 317 -13.10 3.18 -27.96
C LYS A 317 -12.79 2.24 -26.80
N ALA A 318 -11.59 2.37 -26.22
CA ALA A 318 -11.22 1.61 -25.01
C ALA A 318 -12.04 2.07 -23.82
N LEU A 319 -12.16 3.38 -23.57
CA LEU A 319 -13.00 3.92 -22.51
C LEU A 319 -14.46 3.50 -22.67
N GLU A 320 -15.03 3.60 -23.88
CA GLU A 320 -16.41 3.14 -24.15
C GLU A 320 -16.58 1.63 -23.89
N ALA A 321 -15.56 0.81 -24.16
CA ALA A 321 -15.61 -0.61 -23.88
C ALA A 321 -15.58 -0.91 -22.38
N ILE A 322 -14.78 -0.15 -21.63
CA ILE A 322 -14.75 -0.20 -20.15
C ILE A 322 -16.13 0.21 -19.63
N ASP A 323 -16.66 1.37 -20.03
CA ASP A 323 -17.95 1.89 -19.58
C ASP A 323 -19.09 0.91 -19.84
N ARG A 324 -19.08 0.20 -20.96
CA ARG A 324 -20.06 -0.85 -21.26
C ARG A 324 -20.01 -2.00 -20.25
N GLU A 325 -18.82 -2.42 -19.82
CA GLU A 325 -18.71 -3.50 -18.81
C GLU A 325 -19.13 -3.00 -17.41
N LEU A 326 -18.81 -1.72 -17.08
CA LEU A 326 -19.29 -1.08 -15.86
C LEU A 326 -20.82 -0.97 -15.83
N ALA A 327 -21.43 -0.57 -16.92
CA ALA A 327 -22.90 -0.54 -17.05
C ALA A 327 -23.52 -1.94 -16.90
N ARG A 328 -22.88 -2.98 -17.45
CA ARG A 328 -23.38 -4.36 -17.34
C ARG A 328 -23.38 -4.88 -15.90
N ILE A 329 -22.32 -4.64 -15.13
CA ILE A 329 -22.27 -5.11 -13.73
C ILE A 329 -23.26 -4.35 -12.84
N ARG A 330 -23.54 -3.07 -13.15
CA ARG A 330 -24.58 -2.29 -12.47
C ARG A 330 -25.99 -2.76 -12.77
N ALA A 331 -26.24 -3.25 -13.99
CA ALA A 331 -27.57 -3.66 -14.45
C ALA A 331 -27.91 -5.12 -14.11
N LYS A 332 -26.90 -5.99 -14.00
CA LYS A 332 -27.13 -7.44 -13.89
C LYS A 332 -26.13 -8.08 -12.94
N ARG A 333 -26.65 -8.92 -12.03
CA ARG A 333 -25.86 -9.77 -11.14
C ARG A 333 -24.88 -10.64 -11.91
N PRO A 334 -23.69 -10.93 -11.34
CA PRO A 334 -22.81 -11.96 -11.87
C PRO A 334 -23.53 -13.32 -11.89
N SER A 335 -23.22 -14.13 -12.88
CA SER A 335 -23.73 -15.51 -12.93
C SER A 335 -23.12 -16.36 -11.82
N ALA A 336 -23.82 -17.43 -11.39
CA ALA A 336 -23.30 -18.30 -10.34
C ALA A 336 -21.93 -18.93 -10.68
N PRO A 337 -21.65 -19.40 -11.91
CA PRO A 337 -20.32 -19.89 -12.28
C PRO A 337 -19.25 -18.81 -12.23
N GLU A 338 -19.56 -17.58 -12.66
CA GLU A 338 -18.63 -16.45 -12.64
C GLU A 338 -18.27 -16.05 -11.20
N LEU A 339 -19.28 -15.90 -10.34
CA LEU A 339 -19.11 -15.59 -8.92
C LEU A 339 -18.27 -16.66 -8.21
N ARG A 340 -18.59 -17.93 -8.42
CA ARG A 340 -17.84 -19.05 -7.83
C ARG A 340 -16.37 -19.01 -8.25
N ARG A 341 -16.07 -18.93 -9.54
CA ARG A 341 -14.70 -18.86 -10.07
C ARG A 341 -13.92 -17.69 -9.49
N THR A 342 -14.54 -16.52 -9.35
CA THR A 342 -13.89 -15.34 -8.77
C THR A 342 -13.55 -15.53 -7.30
N LYS A 343 -14.48 -16.11 -6.51
CA LYS A 343 -14.23 -16.42 -5.10
C LYS A 343 -13.08 -17.43 -4.94
N GLU A 344 -13.10 -18.49 -5.74
CA GLU A 344 -12.04 -19.51 -5.75
C GLU A 344 -10.69 -18.89 -6.11
N TYR A 345 -10.65 -18.02 -7.12
CA TYR A 345 -9.46 -17.27 -7.50
C TYR A 345 -8.93 -16.41 -6.34
N LEU A 346 -9.77 -15.59 -5.72
CA LEU A 346 -9.37 -14.70 -4.62
C LEU A 346 -8.89 -15.47 -3.40
N THR A 347 -9.64 -16.49 -2.98
CA THR A 347 -9.26 -17.30 -1.81
C THR A 347 -8.04 -18.17 -2.07
N GLY A 348 -7.89 -18.69 -3.30
CA GLY A 348 -6.71 -19.44 -3.72
C GLY A 348 -5.44 -18.58 -3.69
N ASN A 349 -5.47 -17.41 -4.33
CA ASN A 349 -4.34 -16.49 -4.31
C ASN A 349 -3.99 -15.99 -2.90
N PHE A 350 -5.00 -15.72 -2.06
CA PHE A 350 -4.78 -15.32 -0.68
C PHE A 350 -4.06 -16.43 0.12
N ARG A 351 -4.51 -17.69 -0.03
CA ARG A 351 -3.87 -18.84 0.62
C ARG A 351 -2.44 -19.05 0.16
N LEU A 352 -2.22 -19.07 -1.16
CA LEU A 352 -0.88 -19.21 -1.74
C LEU A 352 0.06 -18.08 -1.34
N GLY A 353 -0.45 -16.84 -1.29
CA GLY A 353 0.33 -15.69 -0.81
C GLY A 353 0.83 -15.86 0.62
N LEU A 354 0.03 -16.48 1.50
CA LEU A 354 0.40 -16.73 2.89
C LEU A 354 1.37 -17.92 3.09
N GLU A 355 1.78 -18.62 2.05
CA GLU A 355 2.89 -19.59 2.15
C GLU A 355 4.22 -18.90 2.42
N GLN A 356 4.39 -17.66 1.99
CA GLN A 356 5.59 -16.87 2.20
C GLN A 356 5.57 -16.21 3.59
N VAL A 357 6.64 -16.40 4.37
CA VAL A 357 6.78 -15.83 5.72
C VAL A 357 6.65 -14.32 5.74
N MET A 358 7.26 -13.63 4.76
CA MET A 358 7.16 -12.18 4.63
C MET A 358 5.72 -11.72 4.40
N SER A 359 4.97 -12.41 3.55
CA SER A 359 3.55 -12.10 3.31
C SER A 359 2.70 -12.27 4.56
N ARG A 360 3.00 -13.25 5.41
CA ARG A 360 2.34 -13.42 6.72
C ARG A 360 2.63 -12.23 7.63
N MET A 361 3.89 -11.80 7.72
CA MET A 361 4.28 -10.62 8.50
C MET A 361 3.51 -9.39 8.05
N PHE A 362 3.48 -9.10 6.74
CA PHE A 362 2.74 -7.97 6.19
C PHE A 362 1.23 -8.08 6.42
N TYR A 363 0.65 -9.25 6.21
CA TYR A 363 -0.76 -9.47 6.41
C TYR A 363 -1.19 -9.16 7.85
N PHE A 364 -0.54 -9.77 8.84
CA PHE A 364 -0.91 -9.59 10.23
C PHE A 364 -0.53 -8.22 10.77
N GLY A 365 0.60 -7.65 10.35
CA GLY A 365 1.01 -6.30 10.68
C GLY A 365 -0.01 -5.27 10.19
N SER A 366 -0.40 -5.35 8.93
CA SER A 366 -1.43 -4.48 8.35
C SER A 366 -2.80 -4.67 9.00
N CYS A 367 -3.19 -5.90 9.35
CA CYS A 367 -4.43 -6.15 10.09
C CYS A 367 -4.46 -5.40 11.43
N VAL A 368 -3.38 -5.51 12.21
CA VAL A 368 -3.32 -4.87 13.54
C VAL A 368 -3.17 -3.36 13.41
N GLN A 369 -2.39 -2.88 12.45
CA GLN A 369 -2.27 -1.45 12.17
C GLN A 369 -3.63 -0.84 11.79
N THR A 370 -4.38 -1.48 10.91
CA THR A 370 -5.66 -0.96 10.40
C THR A 370 -6.82 -1.16 11.36
N PHE A 371 -6.93 -2.35 11.97
CA PHE A 371 -8.11 -2.75 12.76
C PHE A 371 -7.85 -2.84 14.26
N GLY A 372 -6.61 -2.69 14.71
CA GLY A 372 -6.21 -2.86 16.10
C GLY A 372 -6.29 -4.30 16.62
N ARG A 373 -6.54 -5.27 15.74
CA ARG A 373 -6.73 -6.69 16.08
C ARG A 373 -6.24 -7.61 14.97
N VAL A 374 -5.92 -8.83 15.33
CA VAL A 374 -5.64 -9.91 14.38
C VAL A 374 -6.97 -10.35 13.73
N ILE A 375 -6.95 -10.51 12.40
CA ILE A 375 -7.99 -11.18 11.63
C ILE A 375 -7.39 -12.50 11.15
N GLN A 376 -7.93 -13.62 11.61
CA GLN A 376 -7.41 -14.92 11.19
C GLN A 376 -7.73 -15.19 9.70
N PRO A 377 -6.83 -15.78 8.92
CA PRO A 377 -7.01 -16.01 7.49
C PRO A 377 -8.26 -16.81 7.14
N ASP A 378 -8.64 -17.78 7.97
CA ASP A 378 -9.87 -18.56 7.76
C ASP A 378 -11.12 -17.67 7.79
N GLN A 379 -11.13 -16.61 8.60
CA GLN A 379 -12.23 -15.65 8.62
C GLN A 379 -12.34 -14.89 7.29
N VAL A 380 -11.21 -14.47 6.70
CA VAL A 380 -11.22 -13.80 5.39
C VAL A 380 -11.74 -14.71 4.30
N VAL A 381 -11.32 -15.99 4.31
CA VAL A 381 -11.81 -17.00 3.37
C VAL A 381 -13.32 -17.21 3.53
N ALA A 382 -13.82 -17.30 4.77
CA ALA A 382 -15.23 -17.44 5.07
C ALA A 382 -16.05 -16.19 4.63
N ASP A 383 -15.51 -14.99 4.89
CA ASP A 383 -16.15 -13.73 4.52
C ASP A 383 -16.30 -13.59 2.99
N ILE A 384 -15.25 -13.97 2.22
CA ILE A 384 -15.32 -14.01 0.74
C ILE A 384 -16.30 -15.07 0.28
N ALA A 385 -16.30 -16.26 0.88
CA ALA A 385 -17.20 -17.35 0.53
C ALA A 385 -18.68 -16.97 0.75
N ALA A 386 -18.98 -16.19 1.77
CA ALA A 386 -20.33 -15.74 2.11
C ALA A 386 -20.91 -14.67 1.16
N VAL A 387 -20.09 -13.99 0.34
CA VAL A 387 -20.56 -12.95 -0.59
C VAL A 387 -21.57 -13.52 -1.59
N THR A 388 -22.70 -12.86 -1.76
CA THR A 388 -23.74 -13.23 -2.71
C THR A 388 -23.67 -12.39 -4.00
N ALA A 389 -24.37 -12.81 -5.04
CA ALA A 389 -24.49 -12.03 -6.28
C ALA A 389 -25.18 -10.67 -6.06
N ASP A 390 -26.09 -10.60 -5.08
CA ASP A 390 -26.77 -9.37 -4.68
C ASP A 390 -25.83 -8.41 -3.96
N ASP A 391 -24.94 -8.93 -3.11
CA ASP A 391 -23.92 -8.10 -2.47
C ASP A 391 -23.00 -7.46 -3.50
N VAL A 392 -22.59 -8.22 -4.53
CA VAL A 392 -21.76 -7.70 -5.63
C VAL A 392 -22.51 -6.62 -6.43
N LEU A 393 -23.77 -6.85 -6.77
CA LEU A 393 -24.58 -5.86 -7.48
C LEU A 393 -24.78 -4.59 -6.65
N SER A 394 -25.07 -4.73 -5.38
CA SER A 394 -25.23 -3.59 -4.46
C SER A 394 -23.98 -2.75 -4.36
N VAL A 395 -22.83 -3.40 -4.12
CA VAL A 395 -21.54 -2.69 -3.99
C VAL A 395 -21.08 -2.08 -5.31
N ALA A 396 -21.33 -2.75 -6.44
CA ALA A 396 -21.04 -2.21 -7.76
C ALA A 396 -21.79 -0.89 -8.02
N ASN A 397 -23.09 -0.84 -7.67
CA ASN A 397 -23.89 0.38 -7.81
C ASN A 397 -23.42 1.51 -6.88
N GLU A 398 -22.91 1.18 -5.70
CA GLU A 398 -22.36 2.17 -4.78
C GLU A 398 -20.99 2.71 -5.25
N ILE A 399 -20.07 1.82 -5.60
CA ILE A 399 -18.72 2.20 -6.07
C ILE A 399 -18.82 3.02 -7.35
N LEU A 400 -19.62 2.57 -8.32
CA LEU A 400 -19.73 3.17 -9.65
C LEU A 400 -20.72 4.36 -9.69
N ASP A 401 -20.82 5.15 -8.60
CA ASP A 401 -21.59 6.40 -8.63
C ASP A 401 -20.85 7.45 -9.48
N GLU A 402 -21.46 7.90 -10.55
CA GLU A 402 -20.92 8.91 -11.49
C GLU A 402 -20.51 10.23 -10.81
N LYS A 403 -21.05 10.52 -9.62
CA LYS A 403 -20.63 11.70 -8.83
C LYS A 403 -19.23 11.57 -8.28
N ASN A 404 -18.73 10.34 -8.16
CA ASN A 404 -17.43 10.00 -7.58
C ASN A 404 -16.39 9.59 -8.64
N ARG A 405 -16.72 9.74 -9.93
CA ARG A 405 -15.88 9.35 -11.07
C ARG A 405 -14.83 10.40 -11.38
N ALA A 406 -13.62 9.94 -11.72
CA ALA A 406 -12.55 10.71 -12.32
C ALA A 406 -11.87 9.92 -13.44
N VAL A 407 -11.29 10.61 -14.41
CA VAL A 407 -10.52 10.02 -15.51
C VAL A 407 -9.22 10.80 -15.68
N SER A 408 -8.12 10.09 -15.76
CA SER A 408 -6.80 10.63 -16.06
C SER A 408 -6.30 10.09 -17.40
N TRP A 409 -5.78 10.97 -18.21
CA TRP A 409 -5.17 10.66 -19.51
C TRP A 409 -3.72 11.17 -19.53
N VAL A 410 -2.79 10.29 -19.86
CA VAL A 410 -1.44 10.69 -20.27
C VAL A 410 -1.30 10.32 -21.74
N THR A 411 -1.20 11.35 -22.60
CA THR A 411 -1.21 11.17 -24.05
C THR A 411 0.15 11.53 -24.65
N PRO A 412 0.50 10.98 -25.83
CA PRO A 412 1.65 11.44 -26.58
C PRO A 412 1.58 12.95 -26.84
N LYS A 413 2.74 13.62 -26.76
CA LYS A 413 2.87 14.96 -27.32
C LYS A 413 2.54 14.87 -28.81
N SER A 414 1.61 15.72 -29.30
CA SER A 414 1.38 15.80 -30.76
C SER A 414 2.71 16.11 -31.44
N ALA A 415 3.13 15.27 -32.40
CA ALA A 415 4.27 15.59 -33.23
C ALA A 415 4.07 17.03 -33.75
N LYS A 416 5.00 17.96 -33.46
CA LYS A 416 5.02 19.25 -34.14
C LYS A 416 5.01 18.89 -35.63
N ARG A 417 3.92 19.25 -36.35
CA ARG A 417 3.97 19.21 -37.82
C ARG A 417 5.21 20.01 -38.20
N GLN A 418 6.24 19.29 -38.68
CA GLN A 418 7.34 19.93 -39.36
C GLN A 418 6.71 20.65 -40.56
N ALA A 419 6.66 21.98 -40.48
CA ALA A 419 6.29 22.85 -41.58
C ALA A 419 7.45 22.96 -42.55
#